data_e438efb6520c4515ed992f8100a4c9d8
#
_entry.id   e438efb6520c4515ed992f8100a4c9d8
#
_cell.length_a   1.000
_cell.length_b   1.000
_cell.length_c   1.000
_cell.angle_alpha   90.00
_cell.angle_beta   90.00
_cell.angle_gamma   90.00
#
_symmetry.space_group_name_H-M   'P 1'
#
loop_
_entity.id
_entity.type
_entity.pdbx_description
1 polymer ?
#
loop_
_entity_poly.entity_id
_entity_poly.type
_entity_poly.pdbx_seq_one_letter_code
_entity_poly.pdbx_strand_id
1 'polypeptide(L)'
;MFANAVETAQNSILIGDLAKLIKQNGVNIGQKRLFDWMRENGYLIKNGTSKNMPTQKAMDLKLFEIKERTVNNPDGSVRITKTTKVTGKGQSYFINKFLAGRKEVEQ
;
A
#
# COMPACT_ATOMS: atom_id res chain seq x y z
N MET A 1 21.32 -15.48 4.75
CA MET A 1 20.69 -15.19 4.30
C MET A 1 19.88 -14.26 4.26
N PHE A 2 19.95 -13.60 4.24
CA PHE A 2 19.22 -13.01 4.12
C PHE A 2 18.27 -12.89 3.59
N ALA A 3 18.53 -12.95 3.86
CA ALA A 3 17.51 -13.58 3.04
C ALA A 3 16.11 -13.15 3.42
N ASN A 4 15.90 -12.89 4.63
CA ASN A 4 14.61 -12.44 5.13
C ASN A 4 14.19 -11.11 4.50
N ALA A 5 15.13 -10.22 4.32
CA ALA A 5 14.82 -8.94 3.69
C ALA A 5 14.38 -9.14 2.25
N VAL A 6 15.01 -10.08 1.57
CA VAL A 6 14.68 -10.37 0.18
C VAL A 6 13.26 -10.95 0.09
N GLU A 7 12.92 -11.85 0.97
CA GLU A 7 11.59 -12.45 0.97
C GLU A 7 10.53 -11.39 1.23
N THR A 8 10.77 -10.54 2.20
CA THR A 8 9.83 -9.46 2.50
C THR A 8 9.63 -8.57 1.30
N ALA A 9 10.70 -8.25 0.60
CA ALA A 9 10.64 -7.36 -0.55
C ALA A 9 9.86 -7.97 -1.71
N GLN A 10 9.78 -9.29 -1.78
CA GLN A 10 9.10 -9.97 -2.87
C GLN A 10 7.60 -10.14 -2.64
N ASN A 11 7.16 -9.96 -1.41
CA ASN A 11 5.77 -10.21 -1.06
C ASN A 11 4.99 -8.91 -0.95
N SER A 12 4.30 -8.55 -2.04
CA SER A 12 3.40 -7.41 -2.02
C SER A 12 2.09 -7.80 -1.36
N ILE A 13 1.50 -6.87 -0.63
CA ILE A 13 0.23 -7.10 0.02
C ILE A 13 -0.75 -5.99 -0.30
N LEU A 14 -2.01 -6.24 -0.07
CA LEU A 14 -3.05 -5.23 -0.23
C LEU A 14 -2.91 -4.17 0.85
N ILE A 15 -3.41 -2.98 0.55
CA ILE A 15 -3.34 -1.88 1.53
C ILE A 15 -4.14 -2.24 2.79
N GLY A 16 -5.25 -2.97 2.64
CA GLY A 16 -6.01 -3.44 3.79
C GLY A 16 -5.19 -4.36 4.69
N ASP A 17 -4.37 -5.21 4.08
CA ASP A 17 -3.49 -6.11 4.83
C ASP A 17 -2.39 -5.32 5.53
N LEU A 18 -1.90 -4.25 4.90
CA LEU A 18 -0.92 -3.38 5.54
C LEU A 18 -1.52 -2.72 6.78
N ALA A 19 -2.79 -2.31 6.72
CA ALA A 19 -3.46 -1.74 7.88
C ALA A 19 -3.46 -2.73 9.05
N LYS A 20 -3.67 -4.01 8.75
CA LYS A 20 -3.64 -5.04 9.78
C LYS A 20 -2.25 -5.18 10.39
N LEU A 21 -1.21 -5.13 9.56
CA LEU A 21 0.16 -5.22 10.05
C LEU A 21 0.51 -4.03 10.93
N ILE A 22 0.10 -2.83 10.55
CA ILE A 22 0.34 -1.64 11.35
C ILE A 22 -0.37 -1.77 12.70
N LYS A 23 -1.59 -2.28 12.67
CA LYS A 23 -2.34 -2.49 13.90
C LYS A 23 -1.66 -3.50 14.81
N GLN A 24 -1.12 -4.58 14.24
CA GLN A 24 -0.37 -5.57 15.00
C GLN A 24 0.87 -4.98 15.67
N ASN A 25 1.39 -3.92 15.11
CA ASN A 25 2.55 -3.23 15.68
C ASN A 25 2.16 -2.13 16.66
N GLY A 26 0.89 -2.08 17.04
CA GLY A 26 0.44 -1.22 18.11
C GLY A 26 -0.17 0.12 17.68
N VAL A 27 -0.34 0.34 16.38
CA VAL A 27 -0.97 1.56 15.89
C VAL A 27 -2.40 1.24 15.46
N ASN A 28 -3.37 1.82 16.14
CA ASN A 28 -4.76 1.53 15.85
C ASN A 28 -5.25 2.29 14.62
N ILE A 29 -5.10 1.67 13.47
CA ILE A 29 -5.53 2.26 12.22
C ILE A 29 -6.26 1.21 11.38
N GLY A 30 -7.41 1.59 10.83
CA GLY A 30 -8.14 0.70 9.94
C GLY A 30 -7.84 0.98 8.50
N GLN A 31 -8.36 0.13 7.62
CA GLN A 31 -8.11 0.24 6.18
C GLN A 31 -8.54 1.60 5.63
N LYS A 32 -9.72 2.06 5.99
CA LYS A 32 -10.23 3.32 5.47
C LYS A 32 -9.35 4.50 5.88
N ARG A 33 -8.93 4.51 7.14
CA ARG A 33 -8.06 5.59 7.62
C ARG A 33 -6.71 5.55 6.94
N LEU A 34 -6.20 4.36 6.68
CA LEU A 34 -4.92 4.22 6.00
C LEU A 34 -5.01 4.76 4.57
N PHE A 35 -6.08 4.44 3.85
CA PHE A 35 -6.30 5.00 2.52
C PHE A 35 -6.36 6.53 2.57
N ASP A 36 -7.13 7.08 3.51
CA ASP A 36 -7.25 8.53 3.65
C ASP A 36 -5.89 9.16 3.94
N TRP A 37 -5.15 8.56 4.85
CA TRP A 37 -3.82 9.07 5.21
C TRP A 37 -2.87 9.06 4.02
N MET A 38 -2.89 7.98 3.24
CA MET A 38 -2.02 7.89 2.08
C MET A 38 -2.39 8.91 1.01
N ARG A 39 -3.68 9.16 0.81
CA ARG A 39 -4.10 10.18 -0.14
C ARG A 39 -3.70 11.57 0.35
N GLU A 40 -3.87 11.84 1.61
CA GLU A 40 -3.56 13.17 2.16
C GLU A 40 -2.07 13.46 2.17
N ASN A 41 -1.26 12.43 2.27
CA ASN A 41 0.19 12.60 2.32
C ASN A 41 0.87 12.41 0.96
N GLY A 42 0.09 12.30 -0.08
CA GLY A 42 0.63 12.28 -1.43
C GLY A 42 1.20 10.93 -1.87
N TYR A 43 0.78 9.84 -1.25
CA TYR A 43 1.20 8.50 -1.68
C TYR A 43 0.20 7.88 -2.64
N LEU A 44 -1.06 8.24 -2.52
CA LEU A 44 -2.10 7.76 -3.44
C LEU A 44 -2.83 8.96 -4.05
N ILE A 45 -3.35 8.76 -5.25
CA ILE A 45 -4.08 9.80 -5.97
C ILE A 45 -5.45 9.99 -5.32
N LYS A 46 -5.81 11.25 -5.11
CA LYS A 46 -7.04 11.59 -4.36
C LYS A 46 -8.32 11.43 -5.15
N ASN A 47 -8.30 11.79 -6.42
CA ASN A 47 -9.53 11.94 -7.20
C ASN A 47 -9.39 11.38 -8.59
N GLY A 48 -10.54 11.28 -9.27
CA GLY A 48 -10.57 10.92 -10.67
C GLY A 48 -10.55 9.44 -10.92
N THR A 49 -10.29 9.06 -12.15
CA THR A 49 -10.27 7.66 -12.55
C THR A 49 -9.10 6.90 -11.96
N SER A 50 -8.08 7.64 -11.54
CA SER A 50 -6.87 7.03 -10.95
C SER A 50 -6.86 7.09 -9.44
N LYS A 51 -8.01 7.32 -8.81
CA LYS A 51 -8.09 7.37 -7.35
C LYS A 51 -7.53 6.08 -6.74
N ASN A 52 -6.73 6.24 -5.71
CA ASN A 52 -6.07 5.14 -4.98
C ASN A 52 -4.99 4.43 -5.77
N MET A 53 -4.61 4.94 -6.93
CA MET A 53 -3.41 4.48 -7.61
C MET A 53 -2.21 5.21 -7.02
N PRO A 54 -1.02 4.60 -7.06
CA PRO A 54 0.17 5.27 -6.51
C PRO A 54 0.51 6.54 -7.27
N THR A 55 0.95 7.56 -6.52
CA THR A 55 1.47 8.78 -7.14
C THR A 55 2.86 8.50 -7.69
N GLN A 56 3.36 9.41 -8.53
CA GLN A 56 4.72 9.27 -9.07
C GLN A 56 5.75 9.24 -7.94
N LYS A 57 5.56 10.08 -6.94
CA LYS A 57 6.43 10.10 -5.75
C LYS A 57 6.52 8.73 -5.10
N ALA A 58 5.37 8.09 -4.90
CA ALA A 58 5.33 6.78 -4.26
C ALA A 58 5.97 5.70 -5.13
N MET A 59 5.78 5.78 -6.44
CA MET A 59 6.40 4.83 -7.36
C MET A 59 7.92 5.03 -7.41
N ASP A 60 8.37 6.27 -7.38
CA ASP A 60 9.81 6.56 -7.36
C ASP A 60 10.48 5.97 -6.12
N LEU A 61 9.77 5.96 -5.01
CA LEU A 61 10.26 5.38 -3.76
C LEU A 61 10.09 3.85 -3.72
N LYS A 62 9.46 3.29 -4.74
CA LYS A 62 9.23 1.84 -4.86
C LYS A 62 8.42 1.27 -3.71
N LEU A 63 7.46 2.05 -3.24
CA LEU A 63 6.61 1.65 -2.11
C LEU A 63 5.45 0.78 -2.54
N PHE A 64 5.05 0.89 -3.80
CA PHE A 64 3.91 0.17 -4.34
C PHE A 64 4.26 -0.52 -5.65
N GLU A 65 3.47 -1.52 -6.00
CA GLU A 65 3.47 -2.06 -7.35
C GLU A 65 2.02 -2.22 -7.78
N ILE A 66 1.81 -2.20 -9.09
CA ILE A 66 0.47 -2.33 -9.65
C ILE A 66 0.38 -3.69 -10.30
N LYS A 67 -0.59 -4.49 -9.86
CA LYS A 67 -0.85 -5.79 -10.46
C LYS A 67 -2.02 -5.66 -11.42
N GLU A 68 -1.83 -6.07 -12.64
CA GLU A 68 -2.88 -6.05 -13.64
C GLU A 68 -3.41 -7.46 -13.84
N ARG A 69 -4.69 -7.55 -14.06
CA ARG A 69 -5.36 -8.81 -14.28
C ARG A 69 -6.35 -8.64 -15.43
N THR A 70 -6.33 -9.61 -16.34
CA THR A 70 -7.28 -9.63 -17.43
C THR A 70 -8.46 -10.50 -17.04
N VAL A 71 -9.66 -9.95 -17.17
CA VAL A 71 -10.89 -10.67 -16.86
C VAL A 71 -11.68 -10.80 -18.15
N ASN A 72 -12.01 -12.05 -18.51
CA ASN A 72 -12.85 -12.34 -19.67
C ASN A 72 -14.29 -12.39 -19.23
N ASN A 73 -15.11 -11.54 -19.80
CA ASN A 73 -16.54 -11.50 -19.47
C ASN A 73 -17.29 -12.52 -20.31
N PRO A 74 -18.45 -12.97 -19.81
CA PRO A 74 -19.24 -13.96 -20.56
C PRO A 74 -19.70 -13.49 -21.93
N ASP A 75 -19.79 -12.17 -22.13
CA ASP A 75 -20.21 -11.62 -23.42
C ASP A 75 -19.08 -11.51 -24.42
N GLY A 76 -17.90 -12.00 -24.07
CA GLY A 76 -16.73 -11.98 -24.95
C GLY A 76 -15.86 -10.75 -24.81
N SER A 77 -16.27 -9.76 -24.02
CA SER A 77 -15.44 -8.59 -23.81
C SER A 77 -14.34 -8.88 -22.79
N VAL A 78 -13.30 -8.05 -22.81
CA VAL A 78 -12.14 -8.20 -21.93
C VAL A 78 -12.00 -6.94 -21.09
N ARG A 79 -11.78 -7.12 -19.81
CA ARG A 79 -11.58 -6.01 -18.91
C ARG A 79 -10.23 -6.19 -18.19
N ILE A 80 -9.50 -5.10 -18.05
CA ILE A 80 -8.25 -5.09 -17.31
C ILE A 80 -8.50 -4.42 -15.97
N THR A 81 -8.20 -5.13 -14.88
CA THR A 81 -8.30 -4.58 -13.54
C THR A 81 -6.90 -4.33 -13.01
N LYS A 82 -6.75 -3.25 -12.28
CA LYS A 82 -5.47 -2.88 -11.67
C LYS A 82 -5.63 -2.81 -10.18
N THR A 83 -4.72 -3.44 -9.46
CA THR A 83 -4.74 -3.45 -8.00
C THR A 83 -3.42 -2.88 -7.49
N THR A 84 -3.52 -1.89 -6.58
CA THR A 84 -2.35 -1.30 -5.94
C THR A 84 -1.94 -2.19 -4.78
N LYS A 85 -0.69 -2.62 -4.79
CA LYS A 85 -0.15 -3.45 -3.73
C LYS A 85 1.07 -2.79 -3.11
N VAL A 86 1.28 -3.03 -1.82
CA VAL A 86 2.40 -2.46 -1.08
C VAL A 86 3.56 -3.44 -1.12
N THR A 87 4.70 -2.98 -1.63
CA THR A 87 5.89 -3.83 -1.71
C THR A 87 6.44 -4.10 -0.32
N GLY A 88 7.38 -5.05 -0.23
CA GLY A 88 8.07 -5.29 1.05
C GLY A 88 8.74 -4.04 1.58
N LYS A 89 9.36 -3.26 0.69
CA LYS A 89 9.96 -2.00 1.07
C LYS A 89 8.90 -1.02 1.59
N GLY A 90 7.75 -0.96 0.90
CA GLY A 90 6.65 -0.10 1.32
C GLY A 90 6.10 -0.48 2.67
N GLN A 91 5.99 -1.77 2.93
CA GLN A 91 5.50 -2.26 4.22
C GLN A 91 6.37 -1.75 5.36
N SER A 92 7.68 -1.92 5.24
CA SER A 92 8.62 -1.44 6.25
C SER A 92 8.57 0.08 6.38
N TYR A 93 8.51 0.77 5.25
CA TYR A 93 8.47 2.22 5.24
C TYR A 93 7.27 2.76 6.01
N PHE A 94 6.08 2.24 5.71
CA PHE A 94 4.86 2.74 6.35
C PHE A 94 4.74 2.32 7.81
N ILE A 95 5.13 1.09 8.12
CA ILE A 95 5.10 0.65 9.51
C ILE A 95 6.01 1.53 10.37
N ASN A 96 7.24 1.77 9.90
CA ASN A 96 8.16 2.62 10.64
C ASN A 96 7.66 4.05 10.76
N LYS A 97 7.03 4.55 9.72
CA LYS A 97 6.50 5.91 9.74
C LYS A 97 5.39 6.08 10.79
N PHE A 98 4.50 5.11 10.86
CA PHE A 98 3.43 5.15 11.84
C PHE A 98 3.96 4.94 13.26
N LEU A 99 4.96 4.09 13.44
CA LEU A 99 5.57 3.89 14.76
C LEU A 99 6.28 5.15 15.23
N ALA A 100 6.98 5.83 14.34
CA ALA A 100 7.67 7.07 14.68
C ALA A 100 6.66 8.16 15.06
N GLY A 101 5.57 8.27 14.29
CA GLY A 101 4.53 9.24 14.60
C GLY A 101 3.86 8.96 15.94
N ARG A 102 3.64 7.68 16.24
CA ARG A 102 3.05 7.29 17.51
C ARG A 102 3.95 7.71 18.69
N LYS A 103 5.25 7.48 18.54
CA LYS A 103 6.19 7.88 19.59
C LYS A 103 6.15 9.39 19.82
N GLU A 104 6.06 10.15 18.75
CA GLU A 104 5.98 11.60 18.86
C GLU A 104 4.72 12.02 19.59
N VAL A 105 3.60 11.36 19.30
CA VAL A 105 2.34 11.69 19.94
C VAL A 105 2.38 11.39 21.42
N GLU A 106 3.06 10.31 21.80
CA GLU A 106 3.13 9.92 23.20
C GLU A 106 4.02 10.83 24.04
N GLN A 107 4.86 11.59 23.41
CA GLN A 107 5.73 12.52 24.10
C GLN A 107 5.04 13.85 24.34
#